data_599753dc6de61e728edd3bc79c3c8b98
#
_entry.id   599753dc6de61e728edd3bc79c3c8b98
#
_cell.length_a   1.000
_cell.length_b   1.000
_cell.length_c   1.000
_cell.angle_alpha   90.00
_cell.angle_beta   90.00
_cell.angle_gamma   90.00
#
_symmetry.space_group_name_H-M   'P 1'
#
loop_
_entity.id
_entity.type
_entity.pdbx_description
1 polymer ?
#
loop_
_entity_poly.entity_id
_entity_poly.type
_entity_poly.pdbx_seq_one_letter_code
_entity_poly.pdbx_strand_id
1 'polypeptide(L)'
;MTGGNPLTDEELLLDSEAWEGDEDLFLPDGTAEVERLDAAAVSYLQHADSSPLYEHFRVVADKGQAPMRIDKYLATRMTGSSRSRIQQALDGGYVFVGDKPVKSNYRIKPLDVVTLQLRRPKHELEIIPEPIPLDVVYEDEVLMVVNKPAGLVVHPGHGNYTGTLVNALAYYLQDDPLYDPADPNVGLVHRIDKDTSGLLVIAKRPEAKAHLARQFFNKTTRRTYRALVWGRLKEAEGTIIGNIGRDERDRLQMAVYPEGSPKGKYAVTHYTLLEELAYVSWVECRLETGRTHQIRAHMRHIGHPLFADARYGGDKILWGNQFSRYKQFVQNCLTLCPRQALHAKTLGFVHPVTGEEMLFDSELPSDLQQLLERWRTYAAQVDNE
;
A
#
# COMPACT_ATOMS: atom_id res chain seq x y z
N MET A 1 -14.52 36.63 3.14
CA MET A 1 -13.33 36.50 4.02
C MET A 1 -13.71 35.56 5.14
N THR A 2 -13.44 34.28 4.94
CA THR A 2 -13.54 33.25 5.99
C THR A 2 -12.19 32.58 6.01
N GLY A 3 -11.36 33.01 6.97
CA GLY A 3 -10.06 32.44 7.24
C GLY A 3 -10.22 31.02 7.76
N GLY A 4 -9.83 30.05 6.95
CA GLY A 4 -9.58 28.69 7.42
C GLY A 4 -8.36 28.71 8.32
N ASN A 5 -8.54 28.25 9.54
CA ASN A 5 -7.45 28.03 10.49
C ASN A 5 -6.48 27.00 9.89
N PRO A 6 -5.16 27.23 9.89
CA PRO A 6 -4.23 26.19 9.48
C PRO A 6 -4.37 25.00 10.44
N LEU A 7 -4.45 23.81 9.87
CA LEU A 7 -4.45 22.54 10.63
C LEU A 7 -3.20 22.52 11.53
N THR A 8 -3.38 22.07 12.76
CA THR A 8 -2.29 21.93 13.71
C THR A 8 -1.40 20.74 13.32
N ASP A 9 -0.14 20.74 13.74
CA ASP A 9 0.79 19.61 13.50
C ASP A 9 0.23 18.26 14.00
N GLU A 10 -0.66 18.26 14.99
CA GLU A 10 -1.40 17.09 15.46
C GLU A 10 -2.41 16.57 14.43
N GLU A 11 -3.06 17.43 13.67
CA GLU A 11 -3.99 17.02 12.61
C GLU A 11 -3.26 16.50 11.36
N LEU A 12 -2.03 16.96 11.12
CA LEU A 12 -1.15 16.43 10.06
C LEU A 12 -0.55 15.06 10.44
N LEU A 13 -0.35 14.79 11.74
CA LEU A 13 0.15 13.51 12.25
C LEU A 13 -0.94 12.42 12.32
N LEU A 14 -2.23 12.80 12.36
CA LEU A 14 -3.35 11.85 12.30
C LEU A 14 -3.46 11.15 10.95
N ASP A 15 -2.82 11.66 9.90
CA ASP A 15 -2.87 11.09 8.57
C ASP A 15 -1.66 10.23 8.17
N SER A 16 -0.82 9.84 9.10
CA SER A 16 0.09 8.69 8.93
C SER A 16 -0.69 7.37 8.64
N GLU A 17 -2.02 7.40 8.78
CA GLU A 17 -2.91 6.31 8.35
C GLU A 17 -2.92 6.07 6.82
N ALA A 18 -2.43 7.00 6.00
CA ALA A 18 -2.14 6.75 4.58
C ALA A 18 -1.04 5.70 4.36
N TRP A 19 -0.28 5.39 5.39
CA TRP A 19 0.80 4.40 5.42
C TRP A 19 0.39 3.05 6.02
N GLU A 20 -0.90 2.75 6.12
CA GLU A 20 -1.39 1.42 6.52
C GLU A 20 -0.98 0.33 5.51
N GLY A 21 0.34 0.11 5.38
CA GLY A 21 0.92 -1.05 4.71
C GLY A 21 1.34 -2.16 5.67
N ASP A 22 1.36 -1.91 6.97
CA ASP A 22 1.93 -2.80 7.98
C ASP A 22 1.02 -3.01 9.19
N GLU A 23 -0.27 -3.33 8.98
CA GLU A 23 -1.05 -3.92 10.07
C GLU A 23 -0.48 -5.28 10.53
N ASP A 24 0.31 -5.96 9.69
CA ASP A 24 0.96 -7.23 10.02
C ASP A 24 2.18 -7.08 10.94
N LEU A 25 2.57 -5.86 11.30
CA LEU A 25 3.73 -5.62 12.16
C LEU A 25 3.47 -5.98 13.64
N PHE A 26 2.23 -6.23 14.06
CA PHE A 26 1.85 -6.35 15.47
C PHE A 26 1.14 -7.63 15.90
N LEU A 27 0.89 -8.60 15.02
CA LEU A 27 0.27 -9.85 15.42
C LEU A 27 1.03 -11.08 14.93
N PRO A 28 1.61 -11.85 15.83
CA PRO A 28 1.63 -13.28 15.67
C PRO A 28 0.32 -13.81 16.24
N ASP A 29 -0.70 -13.90 15.41
CA ASP A 29 -1.86 -14.68 15.67
C ASP A 29 -1.47 -16.15 15.42
N GLY A 30 -1.16 -16.87 16.50
CA GLY A 30 -0.57 -18.20 16.48
C GLY A 30 -1.55 -19.32 16.19
N THR A 31 -2.59 -19.13 15.36
CA THR A 31 -3.61 -20.17 15.14
C THR A 31 -4.22 -20.17 13.74
N ALA A 32 -3.47 -19.97 12.66
CA ALA A 32 -4.02 -20.33 11.35
C ALA A 32 -2.93 -20.61 10.29
N GLU A 33 -2.96 -21.84 9.81
CA GLU A 33 -2.43 -22.30 8.52
C GLU A 33 -0.93 -22.39 8.32
N VAL A 34 -0.33 -23.39 8.96
CA VAL A 34 1.04 -23.86 8.76
C VAL A 34 1.22 -24.64 7.43
N GLU A 35 0.22 -24.80 6.59
CA GLU A 35 0.32 -25.76 5.47
C GLU A 35 0.98 -25.28 4.18
N ARG A 36 1.49 -24.05 4.08
CA ARG A 36 2.19 -23.56 2.85
C ARG A 36 3.38 -22.65 3.09
N LEU A 37 4.09 -22.81 4.18
CA LEU A 37 5.35 -22.10 4.40
C LEU A 37 6.52 -23.00 4.01
N ASP A 38 7.55 -22.43 3.38
CA ASP A 38 8.78 -23.16 3.10
C ASP A 38 9.48 -23.61 4.40
N ALA A 39 10.43 -24.54 4.30
CA ALA A 39 11.08 -25.14 5.46
C ALA A 39 11.80 -24.11 6.36
N ALA A 40 12.22 -22.96 5.81
CA ALA A 40 12.87 -21.88 6.56
C ALA A 40 11.85 -21.08 7.39
N ALA A 41 10.68 -20.81 6.83
CA ALA A 41 9.57 -20.15 7.54
C ALA A 41 8.99 -21.06 8.64
N VAL A 42 8.87 -22.37 8.39
CA VAL A 42 8.45 -23.36 9.39
C VAL A 42 9.46 -23.46 10.54
N SER A 43 10.76 -23.45 10.24
CA SER A 43 11.83 -23.43 11.25
C SER A 43 11.76 -22.16 12.11
N TYR A 44 11.51 -21.00 11.51
CA TYR A 44 11.37 -19.73 12.23
C TYR A 44 10.17 -19.73 13.18
N LEU A 45 9.02 -20.26 12.75
CA LEU A 45 7.81 -20.33 13.59
C LEU A 45 7.93 -21.34 14.73
N GLN A 46 8.62 -22.47 14.53
CA GLN A 46 8.86 -23.46 15.56
C GLN A 46 9.78 -22.94 16.69
N HIS A 47 10.62 -21.93 16.41
CA HIS A 47 11.49 -21.27 17.37
C HIS A 47 10.92 -19.98 17.95
N ALA A 48 9.78 -19.49 17.46
CA ALA A 48 9.17 -18.22 17.88
C ALA A 48 8.77 -18.19 19.36
N ASP A 49 8.47 -19.33 19.96
CA ASP A 49 8.04 -19.40 21.38
C ASP A 49 9.18 -19.26 22.39
N SER A 50 10.42 -19.37 21.95
CA SER A 50 11.63 -19.20 22.79
C SER A 50 12.45 -17.96 22.41
N SER A 51 12.02 -17.14 21.45
CA SER A 51 12.76 -15.93 21.06
C SER A 51 12.79 -14.89 22.18
N PRO A 52 13.94 -14.24 22.44
CA PRO A 52 14.04 -13.22 23.47
C PRO A 52 13.10 -12.03 23.14
N LEU A 53 12.59 -11.40 24.20
CA LEU A 53 11.86 -10.13 24.07
C LEU A 53 12.85 -8.99 23.90
N TYR A 54 12.62 -8.13 22.92
CA TYR A 54 13.42 -6.93 22.64
C TYR A 54 12.62 -5.69 23.02
N GLU A 55 13.26 -4.74 23.69
CA GLU A 55 12.64 -3.48 24.07
C GLU A 55 12.52 -2.54 22.87
N HIS A 56 11.29 -2.18 22.51
CA HIS A 56 10.98 -1.28 21.39
C HIS A 56 10.67 0.16 21.84
N PHE A 57 10.16 0.31 23.05
CA PHE A 57 9.85 1.61 23.63
C PHE A 57 10.02 1.56 25.15
N ARG A 58 10.50 2.66 25.73
CA ARG A 58 10.64 2.85 27.18
C ARG A 58 10.22 4.26 27.55
N VAL A 59 9.42 4.37 28.59
CA VAL A 59 9.10 5.66 29.21
C VAL A 59 9.00 5.48 30.73
N VAL A 60 9.46 6.48 31.47
CA VAL A 60 9.31 6.55 32.93
C VAL A 60 8.23 7.58 33.22
N ALA A 61 7.23 7.20 34.00
CA ALA A 61 6.19 8.12 34.42
C ALA A 61 6.74 9.21 35.36
N ASP A 62 6.30 10.44 35.13
CA ASP A 62 6.77 11.60 35.92
C ASP A 62 6.47 11.42 37.41
N LYS A 63 7.26 12.05 38.29
CA LYS A 63 7.04 12.02 39.76
C LYS A 63 5.66 12.54 40.16
N GLY A 64 5.10 13.46 39.40
CA GLY A 64 3.77 14.05 39.59
C GLY A 64 2.68 13.44 38.73
N GLN A 65 2.93 12.29 38.11
CA GLN A 65 1.97 11.67 37.18
C GLN A 65 0.63 11.35 37.87
N ALA A 66 -0.44 11.98 37.44
CA ALA A 66 -1.79 11.65 37.89
C ALA A 66 -2.20 10.25 37.41
N PRO A 67 -2.94 9.48 38.25
CA PRO A 67 -3.39 8.14 37.86
C PRO A 67 -4.28 8.19 36.63
N MET A 68 -3.81 7.64 35.51
CA MET A 68 -4.58 7.50 34.27
C MET A 68 -4.40 6.10 33.69
N ARG A 69 -5.31 5.68 32.80
CA ARG A 69 -5.21 4.36 32.15
C ARG A 69 -3.97 4.34 31.24
N ILE A 70 -3.29 3.18 31.23
CA ILE A 70 -2.05 3.00 30.48
C ILE A 70 -2.24 3.18 28.97
N ASP A 71 -3.41 2.77 28.42
CA ASP A 71 -3.72 2.96 27.01
C ASP A 71 -3.78 4.45 26.60
N LYS A 72 -4.32 5.30 27.47
CA LYS A 72 -4.33 6.76 27.27
C LYS A 72 -2.93 7.36 27.46
N TYR A 73 -2.20 6.91 28.48
CA TYR A 73 -0.86 7.39 28.78
C TYR A 73 0.09 7.13 27.59
N LEU A 74 0.08 5.90 27.06
CA LEU A 74 0.93 5.54 25.94
C LEU A 74 0.55 6.30 24.66
N ALA A 75 -0.73 6.53 24.41
CA ALA A 75 -1.20 7.32 23.26
C ALA A 75 -0.67 8.76 23.24
N THR A 76 -0.33 9.33 24.41
CA THR A 76 0.26 10.67 24.51
C THR A 76 1.80 10.67 24.46
N ARG A 77 2.45 9.49 24.53
CA ARG A 77 3.92 9.36 24.64
C ARG A 77 4.53 8.62 23.45
N MET A 78 3.75 7.86 22.70
CA MET A 78 4.21 7.11 21.53
C MET A 78 3.77 7.84 20.26
N THR A 79 4.69 8.59 19.66
CA THR A 79 4.48 9.20 18.34
C THR A 79 4.37 8.12 17.27
N GLY A 80 3.42 8.25 16.34
CA GLY A 80 3.25 7.32 15.23
C GLY A 80 2.51 6.00 15.56
N SER A 81 1.95 5.86 16.78
CA SER A 81 1.17 4.67 17.16
C SER A 81 -0.29 5.00 17.40
N SER A 82 -1.19 4.39 16.63
CA SER A 82 -2.63 4.55 16.85
C SER A 82 -3.06 3.93 18.18
N ARG A 83 -4.14 4.44 18.75
CA ARG A 83 -4.70 3.90 19.99
C ARG A 83 -5.12 2.43 19.87
N SER A 84 -5.55 2.01 18.70
CA SER A 84 -5.89 0.61 18.38
C SER A 84 -4.65 -0.29 18.48
N ARG A 85 -3.50 0.14 17.96
CA ARG A 85 -2.22 -0.61 18.05
C ARG A 85 -1.75 -0.75 19.49
N ILE A 86 -1.85 0.33 20.28
CA ILE A 86 -1.52 0.29 21.72
C ILE A 86 -2.41 -0.71 22.46
N GLN A 87 -3.71 -0.73 22.13
CA GLN A 87 -4.65 -1.68 22.72
C GLN A 87 -4.29 -3.12 22.36
N GLN A 88 -3.96 -3.39 21.08
CA GLN A 88 -3.54 -4.72 20.63
C GLN A 88 -2.25 -5.17 21.33
N ALA A 89 -1.27 -4.28 21.50
CA ALA A 89 -0.04 -4.60 22.23
C ALA A 89 -0.30 -4.92 23.71
N LEU A 90 -1.25 -4.21 24.35
CA LEU A 90 -1.69 -4.50 25.71
C LEU A 90 -2.41 -5.84 25.84
N ASP A 91 -3.30 -6.14 24.90
CA ASP A 91 -4.07 -7.40 24.86
C ASP A 91 -3.17 -8.60 24.56
N GLY A 92 -2.14 -8.39 23.71
CA GLY A 92 -1.11 -9.38 23.41
C GLY A 92 -0.07 -9.60 24.51
N GLY A 93 -0.12 -8.81 25.61
CA GLY A 93 0.84 -8.94 26.73
C GLY A 93 2.24 -8.40 26.43
N TYR A 94 2.39 -7.50 25.46
CA TYR A 94 3.67 -6.92 25.03
C TYR A 94 4.03 -5.61 25.76
N VAL A 95 3.14 -5.09 26.61
CA VAL A 95 3.39 -3.89 27.40
C VAL A 95 3.64 -4.29 28.85
N PHE A 96 4.75 -3.84 29.39
CA PHE A 96 5.19 -4.16 30.76
C PHE A 96 5.27 -2.90 31.61
N VAL A 97 5.03 -3.06 32.91
CA VAL A 97 5.39 -2.08 33.94
C VAL A 97 6.38 -2.75 34.89
N GLY A 98 7.62 -2.28 34.89
CA GLY A 98 8.75 -3.06 35.41
C GLY A 98 8.85 -4.38 34.62
N ASP A 99 8.84 -5.52 35.32
CA ASP A 99 8.96 -6.87 34.74
C ASP A 99 7.61 -7.57 34.54
N LYS A 100 6.48 -6.88 34.72
CA LYS A 100 5.15 -7.49 34.66
C LYS A 100 4.34 -7.00 33.48
N PRO A 101 3.81 -7.90 32.63
CA PRO A 101 2.87 -7.51 31.57
C PRO A 101 1.58 -6.94 32.20
N VAL A 102 1.04 -5.89 31.60
CA VAL A 102 -0.15 -5.20 32.08
C VAL A 102 -1.23 -5.11 31.01
N LYS A 103 -2.49 -5.02 31.46
CA LYS A 103 -3.67 -4.85 30.58
C LYS A 103 -4.05 -3.36 30.45
N SER A 104 -4.89 -3.05 29.49
CA SER A 104 -5.32 -1.68 29.16
C SER A 104 -5.97 -0.90 30.33
N ASN A 105 -6.52 -1.61 31.32
CA ASN A 105 -7.12 -1.01 32.51
C ASN A 105 -6.10 -0.64 33.60
N TYR A 106 -4.82 -1.01 33.47
CA TYR A 106 -3.78 -0.61 34.42
C TYR A 106 -3.74 0.91 34.55
N ARG A 107 -3.62 1.39 35.78
CA ARG A 107 -3.48 2.82 36.08
C ARG A 107 -2.03 3.13 36.39
N ILE A 108 -1.44 3.96 35.55
CA ILE A 108 -0.06 4.45 35.72
C ILE A 108 0.10 5.13 37.08
N LYS A 109 1.20 4.83 37.72
CA LYS A 109 1.65 5.45 38.98
C LYS A 109 2.90 6.27 38.70
N PRO A 110 3.21 7.26 39.60
CA PRO A 110 4.48 7.97 39.52
C PRO A 110 5.66 7.00 39.52
N LEU A 111 6.65 7.28 38.67
CA LEU A 111 7.88 6.49 38.47
C LEU A 111 7.69 5.09 37.91
N ASP A 112 6.51 4.71 37.46
CA ASP A 112 6.33 3.46 36.69
C ASP A 112 7.25 3.50 35.46
N VAL A 113 8.02 2.43 35.27
CA VAL A 113 8.82 2.21 34.08
C VAL A 113 7.98 1.36 33.13
N VAL A 114 7.48 1.97 32.07
CA VAL A 114 6.66 1.30 31.05
C VAL A 114 7.53 0.93 29.86
N THR A 115 7.51 -0.34 29.45
CA THR A 115 8.22 -0.81 28.25
C THR A 115 7.25 -1.52 27.31
N LEU A 116 7.48 -1.38 25.99
CA LEU A 116 6.93 -2.22 24.96
C LEU A 116 8.02 -3.20 24.52
N GLN A 117 7.77 -4.49 24.66
CA GLN A 117 8.74 -5.54 24.35
C GLN A 117 8.12 -6.51 23.35
N LEU A 118 8.77 -6.70 22.20
CA LEU A 118 8.32 -7.62 21.15
C LEU A 118 9.33 -8.73 20.94
N ARG A 119 8.90 -9.89 20.47
CA ARG A 119 9.76 -11.07 20.20
C ARG A 119 10.68 -10.91 18.97
N ARG A 120 10.69 -9.76 18.34
CA ARG A 120 11.56 -9.44 17.21
C ARG A 120 12.54 -8.34 17.64
N PRO A 121 13.77 -8.33 17.14
CA PRO A 121 14.68 -7.21 17.38
C PRO A 121 14.03 -5.90 16.90
N LYS A 122 14.35 -4.81 17.58
CA LYS A 122 14.05 -3.46 17.10
C LYS A 122 14.86 -3.30 15.80
N HIS A 123 14.23 -3.60 14.68
CA HIS A 123 14.71 -3.08 13.42
C HIS A 123 14.37 -1.59 13.48
N GLU A 124 15.31 -0.76 13.82
CA GLU A 124 15.40 0.53 13.19
C GLU A 124 15.46 0.17 11.72
N LEU A 125 14.42 0.52 10.95
CA LEU A 125 14.45 0.42 9.50
C LEU A 125 15.43 1.50 9.05
N GLU A 126 16.71 1.22 9.25
CA GLU A 126 17.77 1.99 8.65
C GLU A 126 17.62 1.77 7.15
N ILE A 127 17.23 2.82 6.46
CA ILE A 127 17.10 2.79 5.02
C ILE A 127 18.51 2.74 4.46
N ILE A 128 18.89 1.57 3.99
CA ILE A 128 20.20 1.36 3.34
C ILE A 128 20.10 1.90 1.92
N PRO A 129 20.87 2.96 1.54
CA PRO A 129 20.92 3.43 0.17
C PRO A 129 21.41 2.35 -0.79
N GLU A 130 20.71 2.13 -1.89
CA GLU A 130 21.07 1.12 -2.90
C GLU A 130 21.06 1.72 -4.31
N PRO A 131 22.07 1.44 -5.17
CA PRO A 131 22.18 1.99 -6.50
C PRO A 131 21.21 1.31 -7.49
N ILE A 132 19.91 1.37 -7.20
CA ILE A 132 18.86 0.85 -8.07
C ILE A 132 18.48 1.95 -9.07
N PRO A 133 18.50 1.67 -10.39
CA PRO A 133 18.16 2.65 -11.40
C PRO A 133 16.73 3.17 -11.25
N LEU A 134 16.54 4.48 -11.34
CA LEU A 134 15.24 5.16 -11.34
C LEU A 134 14.93 5.70 -12.73
N ASP A 135 13.72 5.47 -13.22
CA ASP A 135 13.17 6.13 -14.40
C ASP A 135 12.51 7.45 -13.97
N VAL A 136 13.30 8.54 -14.00
CA VAL A 136 12.88 9.87 -13.57
C VAL A 136 12.22 10.58 -14.75
N VAL A 137 10.91 10.80 -14.66
CA VAL A 137 10.09 11.47 -15.69
C VAL A 137 10.18 12.99 -15.58
N TYR A 138 10.30 13.50 -14.36
CA TYR A 138 10.43 14.93 -14.05
C TYR A 138 11.18 15.11 -12.74
N GLU A 139 11.93 16.17 -12.63
CA GLU A 139 12.60 16.58 -11.40
C GLU A 139 12.86 18.08 -11.38
N ASP A 140 12.67 18.69 -10.20
CA ASP A 140 13.08 20.04 -9.87
C ASP A 140 13.71 20.10 -8.46
N GLU A 141 13.78 21.28 -7.86
CA GLU A 141 14.38 21.47 -6.52
C GLU A 141 13.54 20.90 -5.39
N VAL A 142 12.23 20.71 -5.57
CA VAL A 142 11.29 20.39 -4.49
C VAL A 142 10.60 19.04 -4.62
N LEU A 143 10.50 18.50 -5.82
CA LEU A 143 9.88 17.20 -6.07
C LEU A 143 10.49 16.48 -7.27
N MET A 144 10.18 15.20 -7.39
CA MET A 144 10.44 14.40 -8.59
C MET A 144 9.26 13.49 -8.89
N VAL A 145 9.10 13.12 -10.16
CA VAL A 145 8.13 12.12 -10.61
C VAL A 145 8.90 10.95 -11.21
N VAL A 146 8.63 9.75 -10.71
CA VAL A 146 9.27 8.52 -11.18
C VAL A 146 8.26 7.59 -11.82
N ASN A 147 8.68 6.86 -12.85
CA ASN A 147 7.92 5.78 -13.46
C ASN A 147 8.43 4.44 -12.89
N LYS A 148 7.77 3.94 -11.86
CA LYS A 148 8.18 2.71 -11.17
C LYS A 148 7.99 1.48 -12.06
N PRO A 149 9.01 0.64 -12.25
CA PRO A 149 8.82 -0.65 -12.90
C PRO A 149 7.95 -1.59 -12.04
N ALA A 150 7.32 -2.57 -12.70
CA ALA A 150 6.69 -3.69 -12.00
C ALA A 150 7.76 -4.54 -11.28
N GLY A 151 7.38 -5.19 -10.19
CA GLY A 151 8.28 -6.01 -9.36
C GLY A 151 9.04 -5.23 -8.28
N LEU A 152 9.15 -3.89 -8.40
CA LEU A 152 9.79 -3.05 -7.39
C LEU A 152 8.81 -2.71 -6.26
N VAL A 153 9.13 -3.13 -5.04
CA VAL A 153 8.39 -2.74 -3.83
C VAL A 153 8.63 -1.26 -3.55
N VAL A 154 7.61 -0.52 -3.12
CA VAL A 154 7.77 0.91 -2.83
C VAL A 154 8.53 1.14 -1.53
N HIS A 155 8.11 0.51 -0.44
CA HIS A 155 8.68 0.75 0.90
C HIS A 155 9.14 -0.56 1.54
N PRO A 156 10.28 -0.58 2.26
CA PRO A 156 10.71 -1.75 3.02
C PRO A 156 9.61 -2.29 3.94
N GLY A 157 9.46 -3.60 3.99
CA GLY A 157 8.46 -4.28 4.80
C GLY A 157 8.76 -5.76 4.94
N HIS A 158 7.83 -6.51 5.54
CA HIS A 158 8.02 -7.94 5.77
C HIS A 158 8.40 -8.70 4.49
N GLY A 159 9.57 -9.37 4.52
CA GLY A 159 10.10 -10.11 3.37
C GLY A 159 10.78 -9.25 2.28
N ASN A 160 10.79 -7.92 2.39
CA ASN A 160 11.43 -7.00 1.44
C ASN A 160 12.07 -5.83 2.21
N TYR A 161 13.12 -6.09 2.99
CA TYR A 161 13.78 -5.06 3.80
C TYR A 161 14.74 -4.18 3.00
N THR A 162 15.18 -4.65 1.85
CA THR A 162 16.10 -4.01 0.90
C THR A 162 15.55 -4.16 -0.52
N GLY A 163 16.19 -3.54 -1.50
CA GLY A 163 15.77 -3.65 -2.90
C GLY A 163 14.46 -2.92 -3.20
N THR A 164 14.12 -1.86 -2.45
CA THR A 164 12.86 -1.12 -2.62
C THR A 164 13.09 0.24 -3.27
N LEU A 165 12.00 0.89 -3.71
CA LEU A 165 12.05 2.24 -4.25
C LEU A 165 12.63 3.22 -3.21
N VAL A 166 12.32 3.05 -1.92
CA VAL A 166 12.87 3.88 -0.84
C VAL A 166 14.39 3.75 -0.75
N ASN A 167 14.96 2.53 -0.90
CA ASN A 167 16.40 2.32 -0.93
C ASN A 167 17.05 3.01 -2.13
N ALA A 168 16.39 2.94 -3.31
CA ALA A 168 16.84 3.62 -4.52
C ALA A 168 16.80 5.15 -4.37
N LEU A 169 15.72 5.70 -3.80
CA LEU A 169 15.57 7.13 -3.54
C LEU A 169 16.60 7.64 -2.53
N ALA A 170 16.85 6.88 -1.46
CA ALA A 170 17.89 7.22 -0.48
C ALA A 170 19.26 7.32 -1.13
N TYR A 171 19.60 6.40 -2.04
CA TYR A 171 20.85 6.47 -2.81
C TYR A 171 20.87 7.67 -3.78
N TYR A 172 19.78 7.91 -4.48
CA TYR A 172 19.67 8.99 -5.44
C TYR A 172 19.80 10.38 -4.81
N LEU A 173 19.19 10.56 -3.63
CA LEU A 173 19.12 11.83 -2.92
C LEU A 173 20.26 12.05 -1.90
N GLN A 174 21.16 11.08 -1.66
CA GLN A 174 22.17 11.14 -0.61
C GLN A 174 23.09 12.35 -0.69
N ASP A 175 23.34 12.88 -1.89
CA ASP A 175 24.19 14.04 -2.13
C ASP A 175 23.39 15.37 -2.16
N ASP A 176 22.08 15.34 -2.02
CA ASP A 176 21.25 16.56 -1.88
C ASP A 176 21.42 17.12 -0.45
N PRO A 177 21.95 18.35 -0.27
CA PRO A 177 22.24 18.90 1.04
C PRO A 177 21.00 19.12 1.92
N LEU A 178 19.80 19.05 1.34
CA LEU A 178 18.52 19.18 2.02
C LEU A 178 17.80 17.84 2.19
N TYR A 179 18.42 16.74 1.80
CA TYR A 179 17.91 15.41 2.06
C TYR A 179 17.99 15.08 3.56
N ASP A 180 16.88 14.65 4.13
CA ASP A 180 16.84 14.19 5.52
C ASP A 180 16.96 12.66 5.57
N PRO A 181 18.13 12.11 5.97
CA PRO A 181 18.32 10.68 6.11
C PRO A 181 17.48 10.06 7.23
N ALA A 182 16.91 10.87 8.13
CA ALA A 182 16.02 10.41 9.18
C ALA A 182 14.57 10.26 8.72
N ASP A 183 14.20 10.76 7.51
CA ASP A 183 12.87 10.52 6.97
C ASP A 183 12.71 9.06 6.53
N PRO A 184 11.95 8.22 7.27
CA PRO A 184 11.79 6.80 6.96
C PRO A 184 11.07 6.56 5.63
N ASN A 185 10.47 7.58 5.06
CA ASN A 185 9.69 7.51 3.83
C ASN A 185 10.41 8.11 2.63
N VAL A 186 11.54 8.78 2.84
CA VAL A 186 12.35 9.41 1.78
C VAL A 186 11.47 10.21 0.80
N GLY A 187 10.60 11.08 1.35
CA GLY A 187 9.74 11.96 0.56
C GLY A 187 8.53 11.31 -0.11
N LEU A 188 8.26 10.03 0.09
CA LEU A 188 7.04 9.38 -0.42
C LEU A 188 5.79 9.98 0.21
N VAL A 189 4.76 10.22 -0.61
CA VAL A 189 3.44 10.72 -0.22
C VAL A 189 2.31 9.79 -0.64
N HIS A 190 2.60 8.80 -1.46
CA HIS A 190 1.68 7.73 -1.86
C HIS A 190 2.43 6.50 -2.36
N ARG A 191 1.70 5.44 -2.65
CA ARG A 191 2.28 4.18 -3.11
C ARG A 191 1.40 3.50 -4.17
N ILE A 192 2.01 2.60 -4.94
CA ILE A 192 1.35 1.61 -5.77
C ILE A 192 1.88 0.22 -5.41
N ASP A 193 1.16 -0.83 -5.78
CA ASP A 193 1.54 -2.21 -5.45
C ASP A 193 2.89 -2.60 -6.08
N LYS A 194 3.56 -3.62 -5.51
CA LYS A 194 4.84 -4.17 -6.01
C LYS A 194 4.81 -4.38 -7.52
N ASP A 195 3.83 -5.12 -8.00
CA ASP A 195 3.74 -5.54 -9.40
C ASP A 195 2.91 -4.58 -10.27
N THR A 196 2.44 -3.47 -9.73
CA THR A 196 1.88 -2.35 -10.50
C THR A 196 3.01 -1.44 -10.94
N SER A 197 3.06 -1.14 -12.22
CA SER A 197 3.98 -0.17 -12.82
C SER A 197 3.36 1.23 -12.92
N GLY A 198 4.18 2.28 -13.12
CA GLY A 198 3.71 3.62 -13.43
C GLY A 198 4.11 4.70 -12.44
N LEU A 199 3.43 5.83 -12.54
CA LEU A 199 3.87 7.11 -11.97
C LEU A 199 3.68 7.22 -10.46
N LEU A 200 4.73 7.75 -9.80
CA LEU A 200 4.69 8.22 -8.42
C LEU A 200 5.35 9.60 -8.32
N VAL A 201 4.83 10.46 -7.43
CA VAL A 201 5.46 11.71 -7.04
C VAL A 201 6.17 11.55 -5.70
N ILE A 202 7.38 12.09 -5.63
CA ILE A 202 8.29 12.06 -4.48
C ILE A 202 8.59 13.51 -4.11
N ALA A 203 8.41 13.87 -2.86
CA ALA A 203 8.81 15.18 -2.36
C ALA A 203 10.30 15.15 -1.98
N LYS A 204 11.05 16.16 -2.41
CA LYS A 204 12.47 16.34 -2.03
C LYS A 204 12.62 17.26 -0.81
N ARG A 205 11.54 17.93 -0.41
CA ARG A 205 11.52 18.90 0.71
C ARG A 205 10.35 18.62 1.65
N PRO A 206 10.51 18.83 2.96
CA PRO A 206 9.45 18.59 3.96
C PRO A 206 8.17 19.38 3.67
N GLU A 207 8.28 20.64 3.25
CA GLU A 207 7.13 21.50 2.94
C GLU A 207 6.37 20.97 1.69
N ALA A 208 7.11 20.51 0.68
CA ALA A 208 6.53 19.90 -0.50
C ALA A 208 5.83 18.58 -0.15
N LYS A 209 6.42 17.79 0.76
CA LYS A 209 5.82 16.55 1.27
C LYS A 209 4.49 16.82 1.96
N ALA A 210 4.44 17.78 2.89
CA ALA A 210 3.21 18.17 3.58
C ALA A 210 2.13 18.67 2.62
N HIS A 211 2.51 19.49 1.63
CA HIS A 211 1.59 20.02 0.63
C HIS A 211 1.02 18.94 -0.29
N LEU A 212 1.87 18.05 -0.79
CA LEU A 212 1.45 16.92 -1.64
C LEU A 212 0.57 15.94 -0.85
N ALA A 213 0.98 15.56 0.37
CA ALA A 213 0.19 14.69 1.24
C ALA A 213 -1.23 15.25 1.45
N ARG A 214 -1.36 16.57 1.68
CA ARG A 214 -2.67 17.24 1.80
C ARG A 214 -3.51 17.11 0.53
N GLN A 215 -2.91 17.16 -0.67
CA GLN A 215 -3.64 16.97 -1.92
C GLN A 215 -4.16 15.54 -2.07
N PHE A 216 -3.37 14.53 -1.68
CA PHE A 216 -3.84 13.13 -1.65
C PHE A 216 -4.97 12.95 -0.63
N PHE A 217 -4.85 13.52 0.55
CA PHE A 217 -5.89 13.50 1.58
C PHE A 217 -7.19 14.14 1.12
N ASN A 218 -7.12 15.35 0.58
CA ASN A 218 -8.26 16.10 0.06
C ASN A 218 -8.80 15.53 -1.27
N LYS A 219 -8.18 14.46 -1.82
CA LYS A 219 -8.57 13.81 -3.08
C LYS A 219 -8.56 14.76 -4.28
N THR A 220 -7.70 15.76 -4.27
CA THR A 220 -7.55 16.72 -5.38
C THR A 220 -6.57 16.26 -6.45
N THR A 221 -5.79 15.20 -6.19
CA THR A 221 -4.90 14.60 -7.17
C THR A 221 -5.68 13.84 -8.25
N ARG A 222 -5.21 13.92 -9.50
CA ARG A 222 -5.77 13.17 -10.63
C ARG A 222 -4.94 11.91 -10.84
N ARG A 223 -5.57 10.74 -10.74
CA ARG A 223 -4.89 9.45 -10.90
C ARG A 223 -5.71 8.56 -11.79
N THR A 224 -5.18 8.22 -12.96
CA THR A 224 -5.81 7.22 -13.82
C THR A 224 -4.88 6.02 -13.99
N TYR A 225 -5.50 4.88 -14.09
CA TYR A 225 -4.84 3.60 -14.28
C TYR A 225 -5.37 2.93 -15.53
N ARG A 226 -4.54 2.14 -16.18
CA ARG A 226 -4.93 1.24 -17.25
C ARG A 226 -4.92 -0.19 -16.73
N ALA A 227 -5.99 -0.93 -16.99
CA ALA A 227 -6.10 -2.32 -16.58
C ALA A 227 -6.72 -3.19 -17.69
N LEU A 228 -6.21 -4.42 -17.81
CA LEU A 228 -6.88 -5.47 -18.54
C LEU A 228 -7.65 -6.35 -17.56
N VAL A 229 -8.95 -6.49 -17.73
CA VAL A 229 -9.80 -7.25 -16.83
C VAL A 229 -10.47 -8.41 -17.57
N TRP A 230 -10.77 -9.48 -16.86
CA TRP A 230 -11.51 -10.60 -17.39
C TRP A 230 -12.98 -10.27 -17.62
N GLY A 231 -13.54 -10.78 -18.73
CA GLY A 231 -14.95 -10.68 -19.07
C GLY A 231 -15.32 -9.39 -19.81
N ARG A 232 -16.54 -9.36 -20.33
CA ARG A 232 -17.15 -8.19 -20.95
C ARG A 232 -17.91 -7.39 -19.89
N LEU A 233 -17.64 -6.11 -19.81
CA LEU A 233 -18.35 -5.22 -18.90
C LEU A 233 -19.78 -4.98 -19.43
N LYS A 234 -20.76 -4.95 -18.53
CA LYS A 234 -22.16 -4.68 -18.91
C LYS A 234 -22.38 -3.24 -19.32
N GLU A 235 -21.69 -2.33 -18.62
CA GLU A 235 -21.80 -0.89 -18.84
C GLU A 235 -20.43 -0.36 -19.28
N ALA A 236 -20.44 0.60 -20.21
CA ALA A 236 -19.22 1.23 -20.71
C ALA A 236 -18.51 2.08 -19.65
N GLU A 237 -19.24 2.54 -18.64
CA GLU A 237 -18.69 3.28 -17.52
C GLU A 237 -19.45 2.93 -16.24
N GLY A 238 -18.78 3.09 -15.10
CA GLY A 238 -19.41 2.83 -13.82
C GLY A 238 -18.59 3.30 -12.64
N THR A 239 -19.23 3.27 -11.47
CA THR A 239 -18.62 3.63 -10.19
C THR A 239 -18.78 2.48 -9.22
N ILE A 240 -17.66 2.03 -8.64
CA ILE A 240 -17.64 0.98 -7.62
C ILE A 240 -17.38 1.65 -6.27
N ILE A 241 -18.34 1.49 -5.36
CA ILE A 241 -18.32 2.07 -4.01
C ILE A 241 -18.38 0.93 -2.99
N GLY A 242 -17.56 1.03 -1.95
CA GLY A 242 -17.58 0.10 -0.83
C GLY A 242 -16.43 0.37 0.12
N ASN A 243 -16.43 -0.32 1.28
CA ASN A 243 -15.31 -0.24 2.20
C ASN A 243 -14.30 -1.33 1.86
N ILE A 244 -13.04 -0.98 1.68
CA ILE A 244 -11.96 -1.95 1.47
C ILE A 244 -11.29 -2.25 2.81
N GLY A 245 -11.22 -3.52 3.16
CA GLY A 245 -10.57 -4.03 4.37
C GLY A 245 -9.98 -5.42 4.11
N ARG A 246 -9.21 -5.95 5.08
CA ARG A 246 -8.64 -7.30 4.98
C ARG A 246 -9.76 -8.34 4.82
N ASP A 247 -9.56 -9.30 3.91
CA ASP A 247 -10.47 -10.43 3.77
C ASP A 247 -10.35 -11.34 5.01
N GLU A 248 -11.49 -11.77 5.56
CA GLU A 248 -11.52 -12.60 6.79
C GLU A 248 -11.03 -14.03 6.55
N ARG A 249 -11.10 -14.52 5.31
CA ARG A 249 -10.70 -15.89 4.93
C ARG A 249 -9.25 -15.94 4.43
N ASP A 250 -8.80 -14.88 3.76
CA ASP A 250 -7.43 -14.75 3.26
C ASP A 250 -6.91 -13.34 3.56
N ARG A 251 -6.21 -13.19 4.67
CA ARG A 251 -5.67 -11.91 5.14
C ARG A 251 -4.65 -11.26 4.18
N LEU A 252 -4.16 -12.00 3.20
CA LEU A 252 -3.30 -11.45 2.15
C LEU A 252 -4.09 -10.75 1.04
N GLN A 253 -5.43 -10.88 1.03
CA GLN A 253 -6.33 -10.19 0.11
C GLN A 253 -7.07 -9.05 0.83
N MET A 254 -7.56 -8.13 0.01
CA MET A 254 -8.53 -7.13 0.44
C MET A 254 -9.91 -7.52 -0.07
N ALA A 255 -10.93 -7.34 0.76
CA ALA A 255 -12.32 -7.56 0.43
C ALA A 255 -13.07 -6.23 0.38
N VAL A 256 -14.16 -6.21 -0.39
CA VAL A 256 -15.08 -5.08 -0.45
C VAL A 256 -16.26 -5.37 0.47
N TYR A 257 -16.44 -4.52 1.47
CA TYR A 257 -17.56 -4.55 2.42
C TYR A 257 -18.59 -3.47 2.02
N PRO A 258 -19.86 -3.65 2.37
CA PRO A 258 -20.87 -2.64 2.12
C PRO A 258 -20.50 -1.27 2.69
N GLU A 259 -20.94 -0.21 2.03
CA GLU A 259 -20.81 1.15 2.53
C GLU A 259 -21.45 1.26 3.94
N GLY A 260 -20.78 1.97 4.85
CA GLY A 260 -21.22 2.07 6.25
C GLY A 260 -20.87 0.86 7.13
N SER A 261 -20.24 -0.18 6.57
CA SER A 261 -19.71 -1.31 7.36
C SER A 261 -18.67 -0.80 8.38
N PRO A 262 -18.61 -1.37 9.60
CA PRO A 262 -17.51 -1.11 10.52
C PRO A 262 -16.18 -1.71 10.04
N LYS A 263 -16.21 -2.56 9.00
CA LYS A 263 -15.03 -3.20 8.40
C LYS A 263 -14.56 -2.43 7.19
N GLY A 264 -13.24 -2.27 7.11
CA GLY A 264 -12.59 -1.58 6.00
C GLY A 264 -12.78 -0.06 6.01
N LYS A 265 -12.22 0.58 5.00
CA LYS A 265 -12.27 2.03 4.80
C LYS A 265 -12.96 2.37 3.49
N TYR A 266 -13.74 3.42 3.48
CA TYR A 266 -14.46 3.91 2.31
C TYR A 266 -13.54 4.07 1.10
N ALA A 267 -13.98 3.53 -0.04
CA ALA A 267 -13.24 3.53 -1.28
C ALA A 267 -14.17 3.75 -2.48
N VAL A 268 -13.69 4.51 -3.48
CA VAL A 268 -14.40 4.80 -4.73
C VAL A 268 -13.45 4.65 -5.91
N THR A 269 -13.87 3.84 -6.88
CA THR A 269 -13.20 3.66 -8.17
C THR A 269 -14.20 3.89 -9.29
N HIS A 270 -13.92 4.81 -10.19
CA HIS A 270 -14.65 4.96 -11.45
C HIS A 270 -13.93 4.17 -12.51
N TYR A 271 -14.68 3.50 -13.39
CA TYR A 271 -14.10 2.84 -14.57
C TYR A 271 -14.78 3.29 -15.86
N THR A 272 -14.02 3.28 -16.93
CA THR A 272 -14.48 3.51 -18.29
C THR A 272 -13.92 2.42 -19.20
N LEU A 273 -14.77 1.75 -19.95
CA LEU A 273 -14.37 0.77 -20.96
C LEU A 273 -13.72 1.51 -22.14
N LEU A 274 -12.51 1.12 -22.47
CA LEU A 274 -11.78 1.66 -23.62
C LEU A 274 -11.91 0.77 -24.84
N GLU A 275 -11.75 -0.54 -24.65
CA GLU A 275 -11.83 -1.55 -25.71
C GLU A 275 -12.41 -2.85 -25.14
N GLU A 276 -13.33 -3.46 -25.90
CA GLU A 276 -13.81 -4.81 -25.65
C GLU A 276 -13.01 -5.79 -26.53
N LEU A 277 -12.37 -6.79 -25.93
CA LEU A 277 -11.42 -7.67 -26.61
C LEU A 277 -11.80 -9.14 -26.40
N ALA A 278 -12.90 -9.57 -27.05
CA ALA A 278 -13.46 -10.91 -26.97
C ALA A 278 -13.82 -11.33 -25.52
N TYR A 279 -12.89 -11.85 -24.75
CA TYR A 279 -13.10 -12.38 -23.39
C TYR A 279 -12.47 -11.53 -22.29
N VAL A 280 -11.89 -10.40 -22.63
CA VAL A 280 -11.31 -9.41 -21.70
C VAL A 280 -11.72 -8.01 -22.11
N SER A 281 -11.62 -7.07 -21.19
CA SER A 281 -11.90 -5.65 -21.40
C SER A 281 -10.70 -4.81 -21.00
N TRP A 282 -10.33 -3.87 -21.85
CA TRP A 282 -9.33 -2.85 -21.54
C TRP A 282 -10.03 -1.64 -20.95
N VAL A 283 -9.65 -1.26 -19.73
CA VAL A 283 -10.36 -0.22 -18.98
C VAL A 283 -9.42 0.86 -18.47
N GLU A 284 -9.95 2.06 -18.34
CA GLU A 284 -9.40 3.11 -17.51
C GLU A 284 -10.07 3.06 -16.13
N CYS A 285 -9.28 3.15 -15.06
CA CYS A 285 -9.77 3.31 -13.71
C CYS A 285 -9.29 4.66 -13.15
N ARG A 286 -10.21 5.47 -12.63
CA ARG A 286 -9.93 6.73 -11.96
C ARG A 286 -10.25 6.59 -10.47
N LEU A 287 -9.29 6.97 -9.63
CA LEU A 287 -9.38 6.82 -8.19
C LEU A 287 -9.75 8.13 -7.50
N GLU A 288 -10.76 8.09 -6.60
CA GLU A 288 -10.96 9.12 -5.59
C GLU A 288 -10.17 8.81 -4.31
N THR A 289 -10.08 7.55 -3.96
CA THR A 289 -9.35 7.04 -2.79
C THR A 289 -8.18 6.16 -3.23
N GLY A 290 -7.22 5.88 -2.33
CA GLY A 290 -6.05 5.05 -2.63
C GLY A 290 -5.85 3.94 -1.58
N ARG A 291 -6.82 3.02 -1.43
CA ARG A 291 -6.69 1.89 -0.50
C ARG A 291 -5.83 0.78 -1.10
N THR A 292 -5.21 0.01 -0.24
CA THR A 292 -4.41 -1.16 -0.64
C THR A 292 -5.20 -2.06 -1.57
N HIS A 293 -4.60 -2.45 -2.71
CA HIS A 293 -5.21 -3.28 -3.75
C HIS A 293 -6.58 -2.77 -4.27
N GLN A 294 -6.90 -1.49 -4.15
CA GLN A 294 -8.26 -0.97 -4.38
C GLN A 294 -8.84 -1.37 -5.73
N ILE A 295 -8.17 -1.08 -6.84
CA ILE A 295 -8.66 -1.43 -8.19
C ILE A 295 -8.83 -2.95 -8.31
N ARG A 296 -7.89 -3.73 -7.80
CA ARG A 296 -7.88 -5.18 -7.86
C ARG A 296 -9.08 -5.77 -7.12
N ALA A 297 -9.33 -5.32 -5.89
CA ALA A 297 -10.46 -5.75 -5.07
C ALA A 297 -11.81 -5.30 -5.67
N HIS A 298 -11.91 -4.05 -6.12
CA HIS A 298 -13.13 -3.50 -6.71
C HIS A 298 -13.51 -4.21 -8.02
N MET A 299 -12.56 -4.41 -8.93
CA MET A 299 -12.84 -5.10 -10.19
C MET A 299 -13.21 -6.58 -9.96
N ARG A 300 -12.54 -7.26 -9.03
CA ARG A 300 -12.98 -8.61 -8.61
C ARG A 300 -14.37 -8.61 -8.01
N HIS A 301 -14.72 -7.61 -7.19
CA HIS A 301 -16.02 -7.50 -6.54
C HIS A 301 -17.17 -7.44 -7.54
N ILE A 302 -17.00 -6.73 -8.65
CA ILE A 302 -17.99 -6.67 -9.74
C ILE A 302 -17.90 -7.84 -10.72
N GLY A 303 -17.05 -8.84 -10.44
CA GLY A 303 -16.91 -10.06 -11.24
C GLY A 303 -15.88 -9.99 -12.37
N HIS A 304 -15.07 -8.94 -12.44
CA HIS A 304 -14.08 -8.70 -13.51
C HIS A 304 -12.65 -8.58 -12.93
N PRO A 305 -12.06 -9.65 -12.32
CA PRO A 305 -10.71 -9.57 -11.79
C PRO A 305 -9.71 -9.20 -12.87
N LEU A 306 -8.60 -8.55 -12.49
CA LEU A 306 -7.55 -8.16 -13.42
C LEU A 306 -6.91 -9.41 -14.03
N PHE A 307 -6.57 -9.33 -15.31
CA PHE A 307 -5.84 -10.38 -16.03
C PHE A 307 -4.47 -10.62 -15.34
N ALA A 308 -4.12 -11.89 -15.17
CA ALA A 308 -2.90 -12.36 -14.53
C ALA A 308 -2.73 -11.97 -13.05
N ASP A 309 -3.78 -11.51 -12.37
CA ASP A 309 -3.75 -11.24 -10.93
C ASP A 309 -3.90 -12.54 -10.13
N ALA A 310 -2.79 -13.18 -9.80
CA ALA A 310 -2.78 -14.46 -9.07
C ALA A 310 -3.46 -14.35 -7.70
N ARG A 311 -3.31 -13.21 -7.01
CA ARG A 311 -3.89 -13.00 -5.69
C ARG A 311 -5.42 -12.89 -5.72
N TYR A 312 -5.97 -12.35 -6.78
CA TYR A 312 -7.41 -12.16 -6.96
C TYR A 312 -8.04 -13.12 -7.97
N GLY A 313 -7.29 -14.17 -8.38
CA GLY A 313 -7.77 -15.29 -9.17
C GLY A 313 -7.90 -14.99 -10.65
N GLY A 314 -7.20 -13.96 -11.16
CA GLY A 314 -7.15 -13.60 -12.58
C GLY A 314 -6.06 -14.31 -13.38
N ASP A 315 -5.28 -15.17 -12.75
CA ASP A 315 -4.16 -15.93 -13.33
C ASP A 315 -4.58 -17.24 -14.00
N LYS A 316 -5.87 -17.42 -14.20
CA LYS A 316 -6.46 -18.59 -14.85
C LYS A 316 -7.54 -18.19 -15.83
N ILE A 317 -7.93 -19.09 -16.72
CA ILE A 317 -9.01 -18.84 -17.69
C ILE A 317 -10.35 -18.73 -16.94
N LEU A 318 -10.95 -17.57 -16.97
CA LEU A 318 -12.25 -17.30 -16.35
C LEU A 318 -13.38 -17.25 -17.38
N TRP A 319 -13.12 -16.76 -18.59
CA TRP A 319 -14.06 -16.67 -19.70
C TRP A 319 -13.45 -17.21 -20.97
N GLY A 320 -14.30 -17.58 -21.92
CA GLY A 320 -13.90 -18.07 -23.22
C GLY A 320 -14.27 -19.52 -23.45
N ASN A 321 -13.71 -20.12 -24.48
CA ASN A 321 -13.97 -21.48 -24.88
C ASN A 321 -12.97 -22.47 -24.29
N GLN A 322 -13.26 -23.78 -24.43
CA GLN A 322 -12.43 -24.86 -23.90
C GLN A 322 -11.46 -25.47 -24.95
N PHE A 323 -11.39 -24.88 -26.13
CA PHE A 323 -10.49 -25.38 -27.17
C PHE A 323 -9.02 -25.23 -26.80
N SER A 324 -8.19 -26.18 -27.21
CA SER A 324 -6.77 -26.21 -26.89
C SER A 324 -6.01 -24.99 -27.43
N ARG A 325 -6.43 -24.46 -28.59
CA ARG A 325 -5.86 -23.21 -29.14
C ARG A 325 -6.06 -22.00 -28.22
N TYR A 326 -7.28 -21.84 -27.69
CA TYR A 326 -7.59 -20.74 -26.78
C TYR A 326 -6.83 -20.89 -25.45
N LYS A 327 -6.81 -22.10 -24.88
CA LYS A 327 -6.02 -22.38 -23.67
C LYS A 327 -4.55 -22.03 -23.86
N GLN A 328 -3.96 -22.44 -24.98
CA GLN A 328 -2.56 -22.13 -25.30
C GLN A 328 -2.34 -20.61 -25.48
N PHE A 329 -3.27 -19.93 -26.16
CA PHE A 329 -3.22 -18.48 -26.33
C PHE A 329 -3.22 -17.76 -24.97
N VAL A 330 -4.15 -18.09 -24.08
CA VAL A 330 -4.21 -17.48 -22.74
C VAL A 330 -2.97 -17.80 -21.93
N GLN A 331 -2.47 -19.06 -21.97
CA GLN A 331 -1.24 -19.43 -21.28
C GLN A 331 -0.04 -18.62 -21.77
N ASN A 332 0.07 -18.38 -23.06
CA ASN A 332 1.12 -17.53 -23.64
C ASN A 332 0.98 -16.06 -23.18
N CYS A 333 -0.26 -15.55 -23.03
CA CYS A 333 -0.52 -14.22 -22.50
C CYS A 333 -0.15 -14.10 -21.02
N LEU A 334 -0.47 -15.12 -20.21
CA LEU A 334 -0.09 -15.18 -18.78
C LEU A 334 1.42 -15.27 -18.59
N THR A 335 2.12 -15.96 -19.49
CA THR A 335 3.60 -16.02 -19.49
C THR A 335 4.23 -14.67 -19.87
N LEU A 336 3.62 -13.96 -20.80
CA LEU A 336 4.09 -12.65 -21.27
C LEU A 336 3.94 -11.57 -20.19
N CYS A 337 2.81 -11.57 -19.48
CA CYS A 337 2.53 -10.64 -18.39
C CYS A 337 2.18 -11.44 -17.12
N PRO A 338 3.18 -11.92 -16.34
CA PRO A 338 2.98 -12.79 -15.18
C PRO A 338 2.62 -12.01 -13.90
N ARG A 339 1.90 -10.93 -14.04
CA ARG A 339 1.49 -10.01 -12.96
C ARG A 339 0.14 -9.39 -13.26
N GLN A 340 -0.52 -8.80 -12.24
CA GLN A 340 -1.73 -8.04 -12.50
C GLN A 340 -1.50 -7.04 -13.63
N ALA A 341 -2.32 -7.11 -14.67
CA ALA A 341 -2.28 -6.21 -15.82
C ALA A 341 -2.81 -4.83 -15.42
N LEU A 342 -1.99 -4.08 -14.67
CA LEU A 342 -2.31 -2.78 -14.07
C LEU A 342 -1.11 -1.82 -14.18
N HIS A 343 -1.42 -0.57 -14.57
CA HIS A 343 -0.43 0.49 -14.75
C HIS A 343 -0.99 1.84 -14.32
N ALA A 344 -0.27 2.55 -13.45
CA ALA A 344 -0.57 3.91 -13.04
C ALA A 344 -0.19 4.89 -14.15
N LYS A 345 -1.15 5.14 -15.06
CA LYS A 345 -0.94 5.80 -16.36
C LYS A 345 -0.73 7.29 -16.22
N THR A 346 -1.62 8.00 -15.51
CA THR A 346 -1.51 9.45 -15.33
C THR A 346 -1.47 9.85 -13.86
N LEU A 347 -0.71 10.89 -13.58
CA LEU A 347 -0.62 11.50 -12.27
C LEU A 347 -0.66 13.03 -12.41
N GLY A 348 -1.67 13.66 -11.80
CA GLY A 348 -1.83 15.11 -11.78
C GLY A 348 -1.98 15.65 -10.37
N PHE A 349 -1.31 16.75 -10.11
CA PHE A 349 -1.30 17.46 -8.82
C PHE A 349 -0.95 18.95 -9.04
N VAL A 350 -1.15 19.77 -8.01
CA VAL A 350 -0.70 21.16 -8.01
C VAL A 350 0.72 21.22 -7.45
N HIS A 351 1.62 21.88 -8.15
CA HIS A 351 3.01 22.02 -7.71
C HIS A 351 3.08 22.81 -6.39
N PRO A 352 3.81 22.29 -5.36
CA PRO A 352 3.78 22.85 -4.01
C PRO A 352 4.25 24.29 -3.88
N VAL A 353 5.15 24.73 -4.76
CA VAL A 353 5.76 26.06 -4.71
C VAL A 353 5.15 27.01 -5.74
N THR A 354 5.05 26.58 -7.00
CA THR A 354 4.57 27.46 -8.09
C THR A 354 3.06 27.57 -8.13
N GLY A 355 2.32 26.61 -7.58
CA GLY A 355 0.86 26.56 -7.65
C GLY A 355 0.33 26.14 -9.03
N GLU A 356 1.18 25.76 -9.97
CA GLU A 356 0.79 25.31 -11.30
C GLU A 356 0.23 23.91 -11.29
N GLU A 357 -0.82 23.65 -12.08
CA GLU A 357 -1.32 22.30 -12.32
C GLU A 357 -0.31 21.50 -13.17
N MET A 358 0.15 20.39 -12.64
CA MET A 358 1.02 19.45 -13.35
C MET A 358 0.24 18.19 -13.69
N LEU A 359 0.47 17.66 -14.89
CA LEU A 359 -0.10 16.40 -15.35
C LEU A 359 0.96 15.60 -16.09
N PHE A 360 1.24 14.41 -15.61
CA PHE A 360 2.18 13.47 -16.20
C PHE A 360 1.42 12.28 -16.78
N ASP A 361 1.93 11.77 -17.90
CA ASP A 361 1.42 10.59 -18.58
C ASP A 361 2.62 9.69 -18.91
N SER A 362 2.53 8.40 -18.59
CA SER A 362 3.60 7.42 -18.87
C SER A 362 3.19 6.45 -19.97
N GLU A 363 4.16 6.02 -20.76
CA GLU A 363 3.92 4.94 -21.72
C GLU A 363 3.59 3.63 -21.00
N LEU A 364 2.77 2.78 -21.63
CA LEU A 364 2.55 1.44 -21.13
C LEU A 364 3.86 0.65 -21.17
N PRO A 365 4.17 -0.13 -20.15
CA PRO A 365 5.35 -1.02 -20.19
C PRO A 365 5.18 -2.10 -21.25
N SER A 366 6.29 -2.60 -21.76
CA SER A 366 6.33 -3.50 -22.92
C SER A 366 5.51 -4.78 -22.76
N ASP A 367 5.43 -5.32 -21.55
CA ASP A 367 4.60 -6.50 -21.24
C ASP A 367 3.11 -6.23 -21.45
N LEU A 368 2.62 -5.06 -21.00
CA LEU A 368 1.23 -4.66 -21.19
C LEU A 368 0.92 -4.25 -22.64
N GLN A 369 1.85 -3.57 -23.33
CA GLN A 369 1.69 -3.24 -24.75
C GLN A 369 1.53 -4.52 -25.59
N GLN A 370 2.43 -5.49 -25.43
CA GLN A 370 2.41 -6.75 -26.15
C GLN A 370 1.18 -7.61 -25.78
N LEU A 371 0.80 -7.60 -24.49
CA LEU A 371 -0.40 -8.30 -24.02
C LEU A 371 -1.66 -7.74 -24.70
N LEU A 372 -1.81 -6.43 -24.73
CA LEU A 372 -2.95 -5.74 -25.35
C LEU A 372 -3.01 -6.02 -26.84
N GLU A 373 -1.89 -5.96 -27.54
CA GLU A 373 -1.81 -6.25 -28.97
C GLU A 373 -2.20 -7.70 -29.31
N ARG A 374 -1.78 -8.67 -28.50
CA ARG A 374 -2.19 -10.07 -28.64
C ARG A 374 -3.71 -10.23 -28.49
N TRP A 375 -4.31 -9.58 -27.51
CA TRP A 375 -5.74 -9.65 -27.31
C TRP A 375 -6.52 -8.95 -28.42
N ARG A 376 -6.03 -7.83 -28.95
CA ARG A 376 -6.61 -7.16 -30.14
C ARG A 376 -6.60 -8.07 -31.36
N THR A 377 -5.44 -8.71 -31.61
CA THR A 377 -5.30 -9.65 -32.72
C THR A 377 -6.25 -10.85 -32.58
N TYR A 378 -6.38 -11.38 -31.35
CA TYR A 378 -7.30 -12.48 -31.07
C TYR A 378 -8.77 -12.06 -31.26
N ALA A 379 -9.17 -10.91 -30.73
CA ALA A 379 -10.54 -10.40 -30.88
C ALA A 379 -10.91 -10.22 -32.33
N ALA A 380 -10.07 -9.62 -33.17
CA ALA A 380 -10.29 -9.47 -34.60
C ALA A 380 -10.45 -10.79 -35.33
N GLN A 381 -9.87 -11.90 -34.88
CA GLN A 381 -10.05 -13.22 -35.43
C GLN A 381 -11.41 -13.82 -35.05
N VAL A 382 -11.84 -13.64 -33.80
CA VAL A 382 -13.13 -14.16 -33.30
C VAL A 382 -14.31 -13.42 -33.90
N ASP A 383 -14.19 -12.12 -34.14
CA ASP A 383 -15.26 -11.31 -34.77
C ASP A 383 -15.46 -11.62 -36.29
N ASN A 384 -14.48 -12.30 -36.91
CA ASN A 384 -14.54 -12.70 -38.32
C ASN A 384 -14.99 -14.17 -38.54
N GLU A 385 -15.16 -14.96 -37.46
CA GLU A 385 -15.72 -16.31 -37.49
C GLU A 385 -17.22 -16.30 -37.15
#